data_f75ea63325788452697e5ca626336792
#
_entry.id   f75ea63325788452697e5ca626336792
#
_cell.length_a   1.000
_cell.length_b   1.000
_cell.length_c   1.000
_cell.angle_alpha   90.00
_cell.angle_beta   90.00
_cell.angle_gamma   90.00
#
_symmetry.space_group_name_H-M   'P 1'
#
loop_
_entity.id
_entity.type
_entity.pdbx_description
1 polymer ?
#
loop_
_entity_poly.entity_id
_entity_poly.type
_entity_poly.pdbx_seq_one_letter_code
_entity_poly.pdbx_strand_id
1 'polypeptide(L)'
;MHNVATINKYGIPNHIRNMFLGFEDAFEMLDTFTSKSEYPPYNIERVSDDEYILEMAIAGFKKDDINISVEKNILKVQGASDKKDANYVHKGLATRKFQKAFHLAEHMEVGSAKSEDGILKINLVRNVPEEEKPKIIKIG
;
A
#
# COMPACT_ATOMS: atom_id res chain seq x y z
N MET A 1 6.73 -23.74 -32.29
CA MET A 1 7.60 -23.48 -31.12
C MET A 1 6.83 -22.74 -30.06
N HIS A 2 6.63 -23.36 -28.93
CA HIS A 2 5.86 -22.74 -27.87
C HIS A 2 6.75 -21.79 -27.07
N ASN A 3 6.48 -20.50 -27.17
CA ASN A 3 7.08 -19.54 -26.28
C ASN A 3 6.39 -19.69 -24.92
N VAL A 4 7.01 -20.46 -24.04
CA VAL A 4 6.55 -20.46 -22.66
C VAL A 4 6.89 -19.11 -22.08
N ALA A 5 5.87 -18.35 -21.69
CA ALA A 5 6.10 -17.08 -21.03
C ALA A 5 6.91 -17.33 -19.76
N THR A 6 8.08 -16.74 -19.69
CA THR A 6 8.91 -16.81 -18.49
C THR A 6 8.23 -15.95 -17.43
N ILE A 7 7.91 -16.57 -16.31
CA ILE A 7 7.27 -15.88 -15.20
C ILE A 7 8.36 -15.60 -14.16
N ASN A 8 8.45 -14.35 -13.73
CA ASN A 8 9.36 -13.97 -12.66
C ASN A 8 8.83 -14.43 -11.29
N LYS A 9 9.59 -14.16 -10.24
CA LYS A 9 9.24 -14.54 -8.87
C LYS A 9 7.89 -13.99 -8.37
N TYR A 10 7.33 -13.00 -9.07
CA TYR A 10 6.05 -12.38 -8.73
C TYR A 10 4.87 -13.00 -9.48
N GLY A 11 5.11 -14.00 -10.32
CA GLY A 11 4.06 -14.58 -11.14
C GLY A 11 3.66 -13.71 -12.33
N ILE A 12 4.41 -12.67 -12.64
CA ILE A 12 4.14 -11.75 -13.75
C ILE A 12 4.96 -12.17 -14.97
N PRO A 13 4.33 -12.37 -16.13
CA PRO A 13 5.07 -12.67 -17.36
C PRO A 13 6.10 -11.58 -17.67
N ASN A 14 7.30 -11.98 -18.08
CA ASN A 14 8.39 -11.05 -18.34
C ASN A 14 8.05 -10.00 -19.41
N HIS A 15 7.25 -10.37 -20.42
CA HIS A 15 6.86 -9.44 -21.46
C HIS A 15 5.96 -8.29 -20.90
N ILE A 16 5.14 -8.59 -19.90
CA ILE A 16 4.33 -7.59 -19.22
C ILE A 16 5.22 -6.72 -18.34
N ARG A 17 6.15 -7.32 -17.61
CA ARG A 17 7.10 -6.57 -16.78
C ARG A 17 7.91 -5.58 -17.63
N ASN A 18 8.33 -6.00 -18.83
CA ASN A 18 9.13 -5.14 -19.70
C ASN A 18 8.36 -3.92 -20.22
N MET A 19 7.01 -3.99 -20.24
CA MET A 19 6.17 -2.85 -20.58
C MET A 19 6.21 -1.75 -19.51
N PHE A 20 6.64 -2.08 -18.31
CA PHE A 20 6.69 -1.18 -17.17
C PHE A 20 8.13 -0.87 -16.75
N LEU A 21 9.03 -0.74 -17.74
CA LEU A 21 10.41 -0.33 -17.49
C LEU A 21 10.42 1.02 -16.75
N GLY A 22 11.19 1.08 -15.67
CA GLY A 22 11.19 2.23 -14.79
C GLY A 22 10.32 2.07 -13.55
N PHE A 23 9.56 0.96 -13.48
CA PHE A 23 8.71 0.63 -12.32
C PHE A 23 9.23 -0.60 -11.56
N GLU A 24 10.51 -0.93 -11.71
CA GLU A 24 11.12 -2.09 -11.07
C GLU A 24 10.95 -2.05 -9.54
N ASP A 25 11.07 -0.87 -8.93
CA ASP A 25 10.86 -0.70 -7.51
C ASP A 25 9.42 -1.03 -7.12
N ALA A 26 8.45 -0.68 -7.97
CA ALA A 26 7.04 -1.02 -7.75
C ALA A 26 6.82 -2.53 -7.79
N PHE A 27 7.50 -3.24 -8.69
CA PHE A 27 7.41 -4.70 -8.77
C PHE A 27 8.05 -5.37 -7.55
N GLU A 28 9.14 -4.83 -7.03
CA GLU A 28 9.74 -5.32 -5.79
C GLU A 28 8.79 -5.09 -4.61
N MET A 29 8.07 -3.97 -4.58
CA MET A 29 7.07 -3.70 -3.57
C MET A 29 5.88 -4.64 -3.68
N LEU A 30 5.48 -5.03 -4.90
CA LEU A 30 4.44 -6.02 -5.11
C LEU A 30 4.80 -7.38 -4.49
N ASP A 31 6.07 -7.70 -4.42
CA ASP A 31 6.54 -8.91 -3.74
C ASP A 31 6.15 -8.90 -2.25
N THR A 32 6.15 -7.72 -1.65
CA THR A 32 5.69 -7.55 -0.26
C THR A 32 4.21 -7.89 -0.12
N PHE A 33 3.38 -7.59 -1.13
CA PHE A 33 1.97 -7.97 -1.16
C PHE A 33 1.77 -9.45 -1.42
N THR A 34 2.55 -10.00 -2.32
CA THR A 34 2.43 -11.40 -2.71
C THR A 34 3.19 -12.32 -1.78
N SER A 35 4.03 -11.77 -0.92
CA SER A 35 4.68 -12.54 0.12
C SER A 35 3.61 -13.13 1.04
N LYS A 36 3.86 -14.30 1.57
CA LYS A 36 2.92 -15.00 2.44
C LYS A 36 2.69 -14.30 3.78
N SER A 37 3.42 -13.22 4.05
CA SER A 37 3.27 -12.44 5.26
C SER A 37 2.16 -11.41 5.07
N GLU A 38 1.02 -11.69 5.67
CA GLU A 38 -0.11 -10.75 5.73
C GLU A 38 0.04 -9.76 6.89
N TYR A 39 1.22 -9.67 7.45
CA TYR A 39 1.49 -8.80 8.58
C TYR A 39 1.95 -7.41 8.11
N PRO A 40 1.42 -6.33 8.67
CA PRO A 40 0.28 -6.32 9.57
C PRO A 40 -1.04 -6.46 8.81
N PRO A 41 -2.09 -7.01 9.44
CA PRO A 41 -3.41 -7.10 8.81
C PRO A 41 -3.94 -5.70 8.47
N TYR A 42 -4.65 -5.59 7.38
CA TYR A 42 -5.23 -4.31 6.96
C TYR A 42 -6.58 -4.52 6.28
N ASN A 43 -7.36 -3.46 6.28
CA ASN A 43 -8.61 -3.36 5.55
C ASN A 43 -8.56 -2.15 4.63
N ILE A 44 -9.27 -2.21 3.52
CA ILE A 44 -9.50 -1.06 2.66
C ILE A 44 -11.00 -0.86 2.57
N GLU A 45 -11.49 0.26 3.08
CA GLU A 45 -12.89 0.64 3.01
C GLU A 45 -13.09 1.62 1.86
N ARG A 46 -14.11 1.39 1.04
CA ARG A 46 -14.54 2.34 0.04
C ARG A 46 -15.65 3.18 0.66
N VAL A 47 -15.36 4.45 0.92
CA VAL A 47 -16.34 5.39 1.49
C VAL A 47 -17.23 5.98 0.40
N SER A 48 -16.64 6.31 -0.73
CA SER A 48 -17.32 6.83 -1.91
C SER A 48 -16.51 6.49 -3.16
N ASP A 49 -16.96 6.94 -4.33
CA ASP A 49 -16.20 6.73 -5.56
C ASP A 49 -14.82 7.39 -5.52
N ASP A 50 -14.67 8.44 -4.74
CA ASP A 50 -13.45 9.25 -4.68
C ASP A 50 -12.73 9.17 -3.33
N GLU A 51 -13.22 8.35 -2.39
CA GLU A 51 -12.63 8.31 -1.06
C GLU A 51 -12.52 6.88 -0.54
N TYR A 52 -11.36 6.57 0.00
CA TYR A 52 -11.05 5.27 0.60
C TYR A 52 -10.36 5.46 1.94
N ILE A 53 -10.50 4.49 2.80
CA ILE A 53 -9.78 4.45 4.07
C ILE A 53 -9.00 3.15 4.15
N LEU A 54 -7.69 3.26 4.32
CA LEU A 54 -6.83 2.14 4.62
C LEU A 54 -6.68 2.05 6.14
N GLU A 55 -7.06 0.90 6.69
CA GLU A 55 -6.93 0.63 8.11
C GLU A 55 -5.89 -0.47 8.31
N MET A 56 -4.93 -0.24 9.18
CA MET A 56 -3.85 -1.20 9.43
C MET A 56 -3.70 -1.43 10.93
N ALA A 57 -3.65 -2.70 11.34
CA ALA A 57 -3.48 -3.04 12.73
C ALA A 57 -2.02 -2.85 13.14
N ILE A 58 -1.76 -1.82 13.95
CA ILE A 58 -0.42 -1.46 14.39
C ILE A 58 -0.30 -1.44 15.92
N ALA A 59 -1.12 -2.24 16.61
CA ALA A 59 -1.06 -2.32 18.06
C ALA A 59 0.36 -2.70 18.50
N GLY A 60 0.90 -1.98 19.46
CA GLY A 60 2.25 -2.18 19.96
C GLY A 60 3.30 -1.28 19.32
N PHE A 61 2.97 -0.59 18.24
CA PHE A 61 3.86 0.41 17.64
C PHE A 61 3.54 1.79 18.20
N LYS A 62 4.57 2.57 18.43
CA LYS A 62 4.44 4.00 18.75
C LYS A 62 4.28 4.78 17.43
N LYS A 63 3.74 5.99 17.50
CA LYS A 63 3.65 6.87 16.33
C LYS A 63 5.01 7.04 15.64
N ASP A 64 6.05 7.22 16.42
CA ASP A 64 7.40 7.44 15.89
C ASP A 64 8.00 6.19 15.24
N ASP A 65 7.43 5.02 15.50
CA ASP A 65 7.86 3.76 14.89
C ASP A 65 7.31 3.58 13.48
N ILE A 66 6.30 4.35 13.10
CA ILE A 66 5.61 4.24 11.82
C ILE A 66 6.00 5.38 10.90
N ASN A 67 6.36 5.03 9.68
CA ASN A 67 6.69 6.00 8.64
C ASN A 67 5.79 5.77 7.43
N ILE A 68 5.15 6.84 6.96
CA ILE A 68 4.27 6.82 5.80
C ILE A 68 4.87 7.74 4.75
N SER A 69 5.01 7.26 3.53
CA SER A 69 5.52 8.05 2.42
C SER A 69 4.78 7.72 1.13
N VAL A 70 4.75 8.67 0.22
CA VAL A 70 4.20 8.48 -1.13
C VAL A 70 5.24 8.90 -2.14
N GLU A 71 5.55 8.02 -3.06
CA GLU A 71 6.47 8.30 -4.15
C GLU A 71 5.96 7.60 -5.41
N LYS A 72 5.82 8.35 -6.49
CA LYS A 72 5.39 7.79 -7.79
C LYS A 72 4.11 6.97 -7.69
N ASN A 73 3.11 7.49 -7.01
CA ASN A 73 1.83 6.84 -6.79
C ASN A 73 1.92 5.54 -5.97
N ILE A 74 2.98 5.37 -5.22
CA ILE A 74 3.12 4.23 -4.32
C ILE A 74 3.10 4.74 -2.89
N LEU A 75 2.11 4.30 -2.15
CA LEU A 75 1.99 4.56 -0.72
C LEU A 75 2.77 3.47 0.01
N LYS A 76 3.76 3.89 0.77
CA LYS A 76 4.60 2.98 1.54
C LYS A 76 4.35 3.22 3.03
N VAL A 77 4.06 2.16 3.75
CA VAL A 77 3.92 2.18 5.21
C VAL A 77 4.97 1.26 5.79
N GLN A 78 5.82 1.81 6.62
CA GLN A 78 6.89 1.07 7.28
C GLN A 78 6.74 1.16 8.79
N GLY A 79 7.03 0.07 9.46
CA GLY A 79 7.04 0.05 10.92
C GLY A 79 8.24 -0.72 11.43
N ALA A 80 8.86 -0.18 12.45
CA ALA A 80 9.97 -0.82 13.15
C ALA A 80 9.92 -0.42 14.62
N SER A 81 9.87 -1.42 15.50
CA SER A 81 9.88 -1.18 16.93
C SER A 81 11.23 -1.58 17.50
N ASP A 82 11.75 -0.77 18.38
CA ASP A 82 12.97 -1.05 19.13
C ASP A 82 12.69 -1.85 20.42
N LYS A 83 11.44 -2.27 20.61
CA LYS A 83 11.02 -3.04 21.76
C LYS A 83 11.74 -4.39 21.77
N LYS A 84 12.45 -4.66 22.87
CA LYS A 84 13.18 -5.91 23.02
C LYS A 84 12.24 -7.06 23.34
N ASP A 85 12.58 -8.25 22.84
CA ASP A 85 11.84 -9.45 23.18
C ASP A 85 11.97 -9.74 24.68
N ALA A 86 10.82 -9.98 25.30
CA ALA A 86 10.76 -10.45 26.68
C ALA A 86 10.76 -11.99 26.67
N ASN A 87 10.90 -12.56 27.86
CA ASN A 87 10.84 -14.01 28.03
C ASN A 87 9.37 -14.47 28.12
N TYR A 88 8.72 -14.64 26.95
CA TYR A 88 7.32 -15.02 26.90
C TYR A 88 7.12 -16.51 27.13
N VAL A 89 6.13 -16.85 27.95
CA VAL A 89 5.64 -18.21 28.04
C VAL A 89 4.81 -18.58 26.83
N HIS A 90 4.03 -17.60 26.34
CA HIS A 90 3.29 -17.70 25.09
C HIS A 90 3.40 -16.38 24.33
N LYS A 91 3.65 -16.43 23.04
CA LYS A 91 3.76 -15.25 22.21
C LYS A 91 2.79 -15.35 21.02
N GLY A 92 1.60 -14.75 21.17
CA GLY A 92 0.61 -14.66 20.11
C GLY A 92 0.61 -13.31 19.39
N LEU A 93 1.07 -12.25 20.07
CA LEU A 93 1.24 -10.93 19.50
C LEU A 93 2.70 -10.70 19.19
N ALA A 94 3.00 -10.32 17.97
CA ALA A 94 4.36 -10.00 17.56
C ALA A 94 4.40 -8.60 16.93
N THR A 95 5.23 -7.73 17.49
CA THR A 95 5.51 -6.43 16.89
C THR A 95 6.73 -6.60 15.99
N ARG A 96 6.50 -6.87 14.72
CA ARG A 96 7.55 -7.18 13.76
C ARG A 96 7.80 -6.00 12.83
N LYS A 97 9.07 -5.82 12.46
CA LYS A 97 9.41 -4.89 11.39
C LYS A 97 8.64 -5.25 10.12
N PHE A 98 8.03 -4.27 9.49
CA PHE A 98 7.27 -4.50 8.27
C PHE A 98 7.46 -3.35 7.27
N GLN A 99 7.16 -3.66 6.04
CA GLN A 99 7.04 -2.68 4.97
C GLN A 99 5.90 -3.11 4.07
N LYS A 100 4.88 -2.26 3.95
CA LYS A 100 3.76 -2.46 3.04
C LYS A 100 3.74 -1.36 1.99
N ALA A 101 3.43 -1.73 0.77
CA ALA A 101 3.34 -0.79 -0.34
C ALA A 101 2.00 -0.98 -1.04
N PHE A 102 1.35 0.14 -1.37
CA PHE A 102 0.07 0.17 -2.05
C PHE A 102 0.19 1.05 -3.27
N HIS A 103 -0.14 0.51 -4.43
CA HIS A 103 -0.16 1.28 -5.66
C HIS A 103 -1.44 2.11 -5.72
N LEU A 104 -1.30 3.43 -5.70
CA LEU A 104 -2.43 4.34 -5.78
C LEU A 104 -2.83 4.56 -7.24
N ALA A 105 -4.13 4.60 -7.49
CA ALA A 105 -4.63 4.98 -8.80
C ALA A 105 -4.25 6.43 -9.12
N GLU A 106 -4.31 6.78 -10.39
CA GLU A 106 -4.03 8.14 -10.82
C GLU A 106 -4.93 9.14 -10.09
N HIS A 107 -4.34 10.26 -9.66
CA HIS A 107 -5.00 11.33 -8.89
C HIS A 107 -5.41 10.97 -7.47
N MET A 108 -5.05 9.78 -6.99
CA MET A 108 -5.27 9.42 -5.59
C MET A 108 -4.18 10.06 -4.73
N GLU A 109 -4.59 10.71 -3.67
CA GLU A 109 -3.71 11.39 -2.73
C GLU A 109 -3.99 10.95 -1.30
N VAL A 110 -2.98 11.03 -0.46
CA VAL A 110 -3.17 10.82 0.97
C VAL A 110 -3.70 12.11 1.57
N GLY A 111 -4.92 12.05 2.09
CA GLY A 111 -5.54 13.20 2.74
C GLY A 111 -5.04 13.39 4.16
N SER A 112 -5.12 12.35 4.97
CA SER A 112 -4.69 12.40 6.36
C SER A 112 -4.31 11.00 6.84
N ALA A 113 -3.55 10.96 7.93
CA ALA A 113 -3.23 9.71 8.59
C ALA A 113 -3.40 9.92 10.11
N LYS A 114 -4.00 8.94 10.76
CA LYS A 114 -4.31 9.01 12.18
C LYS A 114 -4.11 7.63 12.82
N SER A 115 -3.51 7.61 13.99
CA SER A 115 -3.40 6.39 14.78
C SER A 115 -4.34 6.50 15.98
N GLU A 116 -5.26 5.56 16.09
CA GLU A 116 -6.26 5.54 17.14
C GLU A 116 -6.64 4.09 17.46
N ASP A 117 -6.70 3.77 18.73
CA ASP A 117 -7.11 2.45 19.22
C ASP A 117 -6.30 1.28 18.63
N GLY A 118 -5.00 1.51 18.39
CA GLY A 118 -4.13 0.50 17.79
C GLY A 118 -4.30 0.32 16.29
N ILE A 119 -5.08 1.19 15.65
CA ILE A 119 -5.34 1.15 14.22
C ILE A 119 -4.77 2.41 13.56
N LEU A 120 -3.99 2.22 12.51
CA LEU A 120 -3.57 3.32 11.64
C LEU A 120 -4.63 3.47 10.57
N LYS A 121 -5.22 4.66 10.48
CA LYS A 121 -6.20 5.01 9.44
C LYS A 121 -5.59 6.03 8.51
N ILE A 122 -5.53 5.69 7.24
CA ILE A 122 -5.02 6.57 6.20
C ILE A 122 -6.17 6.87 5.24
N ASN A 123 -6.52 8.14 5.15
CA ASN A 123 -7.55 8.60 4.24
C ASN A 123 -6.94 8.84 2.86
N LEU A 124 -7.55 8.26 1.84
CA LEU A 124 -7.13 8.38 0.45
C LEU A 124 -8.25 9.04 -0.34
N VAL A 125 -7.93 10.11 -1.04
CA VAL A 125 -8.90 10.89 -1.79
C VAL A 125 -8.45 11.01 -3.25
N ARG A 126 -9.40 10.81 -4.17
CA ARG A 126 -9.15 11.07 -5.59
C ARG A 126 -9.41 12.55 -5.85
N ASN A 127 -8.40 13.22 -6.36
CA ASN A 127 -8.46 14.64 -6.64
C ASN A 127 -8.12 14.88 -8.11
N VAL A 128 -9.14 14.81 -8.97
CA VAL A 128 -8.96 14.98 -10.42
C VAL A 128 -8.86 16.47 -10.73
N PRO A 129 -7.80 16.90 -11.46
CA PRO A 129 -7.70 18.29 -11.91
C PRO A 129 -8.90 18.70 -12.76
N GLU A 130 -9.33 19.96 -12.67
CA GLU A 130 -10.47 20.46 -13.43
C GLU A 130 -10.30 20.28 -14.95
N GLU A 131 -9.08 20.34 -15.45
CA GLU A 131 -8.74 20.17 -16.86
C GLU A 131 -9.04 18.76 -17.37
N GLU A 132 -9.07 17.79 -16.50
CA GLU A 132 -9.28 16.38 -16.84
C GLU A 132 -10.68 15.89 -16.48
N LYS A 133 -11.51 16.74 -15.85
CA LYS A 133 -12.89 16.36 -15.54
C LYS A 133 -13.75 16.39 -16.81
N PRO A 134 -14.77 15.51 -16.88
CA PRO A 134 -15.70 15.54 -18.00
C PRO A 134 -16.33 16.92 -18.17
N LYS A 135 -16.39 17.39 -19.41
CA LYS A 135 -17.03 18.66 -19.76
C LYS A 135 -18.35 18.40 -20.45
N ILE A 136 -19.38 19.12 -20.04
CA ILE A 136 -20.69 19.06 -20.69
C ILE A 136 -20.67 20.04 -21.84
N ILE A 137 -20.93 19.52 -23.04
CA ILE A 137 -20.99 20.33 -24.25
C ILE A 137 -22.46 20.51 -24.59
N LYS A 138 -22.88 21.78 -24.69
CA LYS A 138 -24.26 22.10 -25.10
C LYS A 138 -24.34 22.02 -26.63
N ILE A 139 -25.42 21.41 -27.09
CA ILE A 139 -25.73 21.36 -28.52
C ILE A 139 -26.42 22.64 -28.88
N GLY A 140 -25.81 23.35 -29.81
CA GLY A 140 -26.38 24.58 -30.35
C GLY A 140 -27.48 24.36 -31.39
#